data_5fa5a6492ad7b6643fe2defeef2b2d02
#
_entry.id   5fa5a6492ad7b6643fe2defeef2b2d02
#
_cell.length_a   1.000
_cell.length_b   1.000
_cell.length_c   1.000
_cell.angle_alpha   90.00
_cell.angle_beta   90.00
_cell.angle_gamma   90.00
#
_symmetry.space_group_name_H-M   'P 1'
#
loop_
_entity.id
_entity.type
_entity.pdbx_description
1 polymer ?
#
loop_
_entity_poly.entity_id
_entity_poly.type
_entity_poly.pdbx_seq_one_letter_code
_entity_poly.pdbx_strand_id
1 'polypeptide(L)'
;MWRKRLKKLNTADLSSVCTPAQNTMAGVGVGISENMISLEIASPDVPDLTLIDLPGITRVAVQGQPENIGDQIKRLIHKFITKQETICLVVHACNVDLATTEALKMAQEKDPDGERTLAILTKPDLVDRGTEQTVVDIVHNEVISLNKGYMIVKCRGQQEIMEKVSLNEAIEREKEFFTEHMYFCSLYDEGLASVPKLAEKLTLELVHHIEKTLPRLEEQIEEKLQQTQTELGKYGTGPPSDVAERLNFFIDKVTAFTQDAISLTKGEELKCGEKLNVFSSLRREFRGLSGHLEQIGYKTYLKIRNEVEAYEDKYRGRELPGFINYKTFEVMVKEQIKQLEEPAVKKLKDIGEAVKKVFIQLSQSSFTGFPNLQKTAKAKIEAIKQERESMAEAMLRTQFKMEMIVYSQDNTYSNSLSDRKKEEKEQQKGSKNQIDRIDNFATLQQLMLHLQSYYTIASQRLADQIPMIIRYQMLQESAVQLQREMLQMLQNRENLEFWLKEEQDIGHKRAALQGRLKRLMKARTYVMDF
;
A
#
# COMPACT_ATOMS: atom_id res chain seq x y z
N MET A 1 -4.94 19.40 26.15
CA MET A 1 -5.30 18.55 27.30
C MET A 1 -4.69 19.15 28.55
N TRP A 2 -5.50 19.56 29.50
CA TRP A 2 -5.04 20.10 30.79
C TRP A 2 -5.02 18.93 31.80
N ARG A 3 -3.89 18.70 32.49
CA ARG A 3 -3.72 17.61 33.45
C ARG A 3 -3.14 18.13 34.76
N LYS A 4 -3.79 17.84 35.88
CA LYS A 4 -3.30 18.15 37.23
C LYS A 4 -3.45 16.94 38.13
N ARG A 5 -2.39 16.55 38.81
CA ARG A 5 -2.38 15.49 39.82
C ARG A 5 -2.43 16.15 41.21
N LEU A 6 -3.40 15.77 42.01
CA LEU A 6 -3.65 16.31 43.33
C LEU A 6 -3.40 15.25 44.38
N LYS A 7 -2.48 15.48 45.29
CA LYS A 7 -2.05 14.50 46.31
C LYS A 7 -2.84 14.54 47.62
N LYS A 8 -3.60 15.58 47.95
CA LYS A 8 -4.54 15.70 49.06
C LYS A 8 -5.58 16.73 48.69
N LEU A 9 -6.82 16.37 48.60
CA LEU A 9 -7.92 17.29 48.43
C LEU A 9 -8.93 17.13 49.56
N ASN A 10 -9.24 18.26 50.20
CA ASN A 10 -10.52 18.40 50.83
C ASN A 10 -11.58 18.59 49.74
N THR A 11 -12.72 17.93 49.81
CA THR A 11 -13.78 17.94 48.78
C THR A 11 -14.31 19.34 48.44
N ALA A 12 -14.01 20.33 49.28
CA ALA A 12 -14.29 21.78 49.04
C ALA A 12 -13.40 22.40 47.93
N ASP A 13 -12.29 21.76 47.54
CA ASP A 13 -11.30 22.39 46.64
C ASP A 13 -11.47 21.97 45.16
N LEU A 14 -12.34 21.01 44.83
CA LEU A 14 -12.53 20.55 43.44
C LEU A 14 -13.05 21.68 42.53
N SER A 15 -14.02 22.45 42.99
CA SER A 15 -14.57 23.58 42.23
C SER A 15 -13.53 24.66 41.99
N SER A 16 -12.66 24.94 42.98
CA SER A 16 -11.58 25.93 42.88
C SER A 16 -10.51 25.56 41.84
N VAL A 17 -10.40 24.28 41.51
CA VAL A 17 -9.47 23.74 40.49
C VAL A 17 -10.14 23.61 39.12
N CYS A 18 -11.40 23.14 39.09
CA CYS A 18 -12.12 22.90 37.83
C CYS A 18 -12.53 24.18 37.14
N THR A 19 -13.07 25.17 37.89
CA THR A 19 -13.57 26.40 37.32
C THR A 19 -12.51 27.24 36.56
N PRO A 20 -11.29 27.46 37.08
CA PRO A 20 -10.25 28.12 36.30
C PRO A 20 -9.81 27.36 35.05
N ALA A 21 -9.79 26.02 35.12
CA ALA A 21 -9.44 25.17 33.98
C ALA A 21 -10.53 25.24 32.89
N GLN A 22 -11.80 25.17 33.26
CA GLN A 22 -12.94 25.35 32.37
C GLN A 22 -12.91 26.71 31.68
N ASN A 23 -12.70 27.79 32.44
CA ASN A 23 -12.62 29.14 31.90
C ASN A 23 -11.44 29.32 30.91
N THR A 24 -10.33 28.65 31.18
CA THR A 24 -9.16 28.69 30.27
C THR A 24 -9.42 27.94 28.95
N MET A 25 -10.20 26.87 28.98
CA MET A 25 -10.42 25.99 27.82
C MET A 25 -11.65 26.35 26.99
N ALA A 26 -12.71 26.81 27.62
CA ALA A 26 -14.00 27.08 26.97
C ALA A 26 -14.36 28.57 26.92
N GLY A 27 -13.57 29.43 27.56
CA GLY A 27 -13.91 30.84 27.79
C GLY A 27 -14.81 31.04 29.01
N VAL A 28 -14.85 32.26 29.52
CA VAL A 28 -15.63 32.60 30.74
C VAL A 28 -17.13 32.52 30.41
N GLY A 29 -17.76 31.39 30.71
CA GLY A 29 -19.23 31.23 30.65
C GLY A 29 -19.86 31.16 29.25
N VAL A 30 -19.07 31.13 28.16
CA VAL A 30 -19.58 31.41 26.80
C VAL A 30 -19.54 30.22 25.85
N GLY A 31 -18.70 29.23 26.06
CA GLY A 31 -18.50 28.15 25.07
C GLY A 31 -18.32 26.75 25.65
N ILE A 32 -18.25 25.77 24.74
CA ILE A 32 -17.95 24.38 25.05
C ILE A 32 -16.68 24.01 24.31
N SER A 33 -15.79 23.28 24.97
CA SER A 33 -14.57 22.71 24.38
C SER A 33 -14.61 21.20 24.39
N GLU A 34 -14.16 20.59 23.31
CA GLU A 34 -13.96 19.13 23.25
C GLU A 34 -12.71 18.65 24.02
N ASN A 35 -11.89 19.56 24.50
CA ASN A 35 -10.69 19.23 25.26
C ASN A 35 -11.05 18.78 26.68
N MET A 36 -10.42 17.69 27.13
CA MET A 36 -10.66 17.12 28.44
C MET A 36 -9.78 17.77 29.51
N ILE A 37 -10.38 18.03 30.69
CA ILE A 37 -9.69 18.34 31.94
C ILE A 37 -9.52 17.01 32.68
N SER A 38 -8.30 16.57 32.91
CA SER A 38 -8.01 15.33 33.62
C SER A 38 -7.58 15.63 35.05
N LEU A 39 -8.33 15.12 36.03
CA LEU A 39 -8.03 15.17 37.45
C LEU A 39 -7.69 13.76 37.94
N GLU A 40 -6.65 13.61 38.70
CA GLU A 40 -6.26 12.35 39.34
C GLU A 40 -6.27 12.57 40.86
N ILE A 41 -7.13 11.80 41.55
CA ILE A 41 -7.30 11.84 43.01
C ILE A 41 -6.80 10.51 43.54
N ALA A 42 -5.85 10.53 44.47
CA ALA A 42 -5.31 9.33 45.11
C ALA A 42 -5.54 9.40 46.61
N SER A 43 -6.35 8.48 47.14
CA SER A 43 -6.64 8.31 48.55
C SER A 43 -6.99 6.83 48.82
N PRO A 44 -6.71 6.30 50.00
CA PRO A 44 -7.19 4.95 50.39
C PRO A 44 -8.73 4.86 50.48
N ASP A 45 -9.43 5.99 50.58
CA ASP A 45 -10.87 6.06 50.76
C ASP A 45 -11.66 6.25 49.46
N VAL A 46 -10.98 6.24 48.29
CA VAL A 46 -11.65 6.40 47.00
C VAL A 46 -11.60 5.09 46.21
N PRO A 47 -12.67 4.75 45.47
CA PRO A 47 -12.68 3.55 44.63
C PRO A 47 -11.79 3.74 43.38
N ASP A 48 -11.29 2.63 42.84
CA ASP A 48 -10.60 2.60 41.54
C ASP A 48 -11.61 2.78 40.39
N LEU A 49 -11.94 4.02 40.10
CA LEU A 49 -13.01 4.38 39.18
C LEU A 49 -12.64 5.62 38.35
N THR A 50 -12.87 5.57 37.05
CA THR A 50 -12.75 6.72 36.16
C THR A 50 -14.14 7.21 35.77
N LEU A 51 -14.48 8.43 36.18
CA LEU A 51 -15.72 9.10 35.85
C LEU A 51 -15.49 10.20 34.81
N ILE A 52 -16.35 10.28 33.80
CA ILE A 52 -16.34 11.33 32.79
C ILE A 52 -17.60 12.18 33.02
N ASP A 53 -17.40 13.39 33.53
CA ASP A 53 -18.46 14.38 33.70
C ASP A 53 -18.66 15.17 32.43
N LEU A 54 -19.89 15.20 31.92
CA LEU A 54 -20.27 15.87 30.67
C LEU A 54 -21.14 17.08 30.94
N PRO A 55 -21.13 18.12 30.08
CA PRO A 55 -22.02 19.28 30.25
C PRO A 55 -23.48 18.85 30.28
N GLY A 56 -24.27 19.49 31.16
CA GLY A 56 -25.72 19.28 31.23
C GLY A 56 -26.42 19.61 29.91
N ILE A 57 -27.42 18.81 29.56
CA ILE A 57 -28.18 18.98 28.31
C ILE A 57 -29.03 20.27 28.45
N THR A 58 -28.78 21.25 27.59
CA THR A 58 -29.54 22.51 27.55
C THR A 58 -30.40 22.56 26.28
N ARG A 59 -31.65 23.01 26.44
CA ARG A 59 -32.58 23.22 25.32
C ARG A 59 -32.54 24.65 24.79
N VAL A 60 -32.14 25.61 25.61
CA VAL A 60 -32.13 27.04 25.32
C VAL A 60 -30.77 27.64 25.68
N ALA A 61 -30.20 28.41 24.78
CA ALA A 61 -28.97 29.17 25.04
C ALA A 61 -29.24 30.33 26.03
N VAL A 62 -28.35 30.52 26.99
CA VAL A 62 -28.39 31.66 27.90
C VAL A 62 -27.65 32.84 27.25
N GLN A 63 -27.92 34.06 27.70
CA GLN A 63 -27.31 35.28 27.18
C GLN A 63 -25.76 35.15 27.14
N GLY A 64 -25.18 35.34 25.97
CA GLY A 64 -23.73 35.19 25.71
C GLY A 64 -23.29 33.82 25.24
N GLN A 65 -24.18 32.81 25.13
CA GLN A 65 -23.90 31.50 24.59
C GLN A 65 -24.29 31.41 23.11
N PRO A 66 -23.62 30.57 22.32
CA PRO A 66 -24.00 30.29 20.93
C PRO A 66 -25.40 29.68 20.86
N GLU A 67 -26.22 30.07 19.88
CA GLU A 67 -27.57 29.53 19.69
C GLU A 67 -27.58 27.99 19.51
N ASN A 68 -26.53 27.42 18.95
CA ASN A 68 -26.37 25.99 18.70
C ASN A 68 -25.68 25.22 19.84
N ILE A 69 -25.63 25.80 21.07
CA ILE A 69 -24.95 25.17 22.22
C ILE A 69 -25.53 23.79 22.55
N GLY A 70 -26.85 23.65 22.46
CA GLY A 70 -27.52 22.37 22.69
C GLY A 70 -27.03 21.26 21.75
N ASP A 71 -26.83 21.55 20.45
CA ASP A 71 -26.34 20.60 19.48
C ASP A 71 -24.85 20.30 19.69
N GLN A 72 -24.07 21.28 20.15
CA GLN A 72 -22.66 21.03 20.50
C GLN A 72 -22.55 20.07 21.69
N ILE A 73 -23.37 20.27 22.74
CA ILE A 73 -23.45 19.39 23.89
C ILE A 73 -23.87 17.97 23.47
N LYS A 74 -24.94 17.84 22.68
CA LYS A 74 -25.41 16.54 22.19
C LYS A 74 -24.33 15.80 21.40
N ARG A 75 -23.61 16.49 20.50
CA ARG A 75 -22.48 15.91 19.75
C ARG A 75 -21.36 15.45 20.68
N LEU A 76 -21.03 16.23 21.71
CA LEU A 76 -20.02 15.86 22.68
C LEU A 76 -20.45 14.61 23.48
N ILE A 77 -21.69 14.56 23.95
CA ILE A 77 -22.24 13.41 24.66
C ILE A 77 -22.20 12.16 23.76
N HIS A 78 -22.68 12.27 22.52
CA HIS A 78 -22.66 11.16 21.57
C HIS A 78 -21.26 10.60 21.32
N LYS A 79 -20.22 11.44 21.32
CA LYS A 79 -18.83 10.99 21.17
C LYS A 79 -18.38 10.01 22.25
N PHE A 80 -18.92 10.13 23.46
CA PHE A 80 -18.59 9.25 24.59
C PHE A 80 -19.53 8.05 24.68
N ILE A 81 -20.86 8.27 24.61
CA ILE A 81 -21.85 7.19 24.80
C ILE A 81 -21.92 6.19 23.64
N THR A 82 -21.41 6.56 22.44
CA THR A 82 -21.34 5.64 21.30
C THR A 82 -20.30 4.55 21.50
N LYS A 83 -19.30 4.79 22.36
CA LYS A 83 -18.27 3.79 22.64
C LYS A 83 -18.85 2.65 23.47
N GLN A 84 -18.73 1.44 22.99
CA GLN A 84 -19.27 0.26 23.66
C GLN A 84 -18.57 -0.05 24.99
N GLU A 85 -17.36 0.44 25.17
CA GLU A 85 -16.54 0.29 26.38
C GLU A 85 -16.93 1.28 27.48
N THR A 86 -17.96 2.14 27.27
CA THR A 86 -18.38 3.17 28.22
C THR A 86 -19.68 2.75 28.88
N ILE A 87 -19.71 2.75 30.21
CA ILE A 87 -20.95 2.64 31.00
C ILE A 87 -21.59 4.02 31.04
N CYS A 88 -22.87 4.10 30.73
CA CYS A 88 -23.65 5.33 30.75
C CYS A 88 -24.34 5.49 32.10
N LEU A 89 -24.06 6.62 32.78
CA LEU A 89 -24.76 7.01 34.01
C LEU A 89 -25.79 8.09 33.65
N VAL A 90 -27.07 7.73 33.72
CA VAL A 90 -28.18 8.67 33.51
C VAL A 90 -28.61 9.25 34.85
N VAL A 91 -28.24 10.49 35.13
CA VAL A 91 -28.59 11.18 36.38
C VAL A 91 -29.88 11.96 36.21
N HIS A 92 -30.88 11.65 37.04
CA HIS A 92 -32.22 12.21 36.99
C HIS A 92 -32.69 12.65 38.37
N ALA A 93 -33.46 13.73 38.47
CA ALA A 93 -34.03 14.19 39.73
C ALA A 93 -35.40 13.55 39.96
N CYS A 94 -35.67 13.04 41.18
CA CYS A 94 -36.89 12.33 41.51
C CYS A 94 -38.19 13.14 41.35
N ASN A 95 -38.09 14.45 41.39
CA ASN A 95 -39.25 15.37 41.27
C ASN A 95 -39.54 15.75 39.79
N VAL A 96 -38.90 15.09 38.81
CA VAL A 96 -39.14 15.33 37.38
C VAL A 96 -39.60 13.98 36.75
N ASP A 97 -40.49 14.06 35.78
CA ASP A 97 -40.96 12.87 35.08
C ASP A 97 -39.82 12.23 34.27
N LEU A 98 -39.57 10.94 34.55
CA LEU A 98 -38.52 10.16 33.89
C LEU A 98 -38.70 10.09 32.37
N ALA A 99 -39.93 9.99 31.87
CA ALA A 99 -40.25 9.93 30.48
C ALA A 99 -39.86 11.18 29.67
N THR A 100 -39.69 12.31 30.36
CA THR A 100 -39.29 13.61 29.75
C THR A 100 -37.78 13.78 29.70
N THR A 101 -36.99 12.82 30.16
CA THR A 101 -35.54 12.93 30.33
C THR A 101 -34.80 12.73 29.04
N GLU A 102 -34.25 13.78 28.47
CA GLU A 102 -33.46 13.74 27.22
C GLU A 102 -32.21 12.84 27.37
N ALA A 103 -31.60 12.80 28.58
CA ALA A 103 -30.43 11.95 28.84
C ALA A 103 -30.75 10.46 28.70
N LEU A 104 -31.91 10.01 29.19
CA LEU A 104 -32.35 8.63 29.07
C LEU A 104 -32.62 8.27 27.60
N LYS A 105 -33.29 9.15 26.86
CA LYS A 105 -33.53 9.00 25.43
C LYS A 105 -32.24 8.84 24.64
N MET A 106 -31.25 9.69 24.89
CA MET A 106 -29.94 9.62 24.22
C MET A 106 -29.18 8.32 24.57
N ALA A 107 -29.30 7.85 25.82
CA ALA A 107 -28.71 6.58 26.23
C ALA A 107 -29.39 5.42 25.50
N GLN A 108 -30.73 5.35 25.46
CA GLN A 108 -31.51 4.33 24.77
C GLN A 108 -31.25 4.26 23.26
N GLU A 109 -31.00 5.40 22.61
CA GLU A 109 -30.60 5.43 21.18
C GLU A 109 -29.30 4.65 20.90
N LYS A 110 -28.40 4.55 21.88
CA LYS A 110 -27.09 3.88 21.75
C LYS A 110 -27.00 2.55 22.51
N ASP A 111 -27.90 2.32 23.42
CA ASP A 111 -28.00 1.14 24.26
C ASP A 111 -29.49 0.79 24.48
N PRO A 112 -30.19 0.31 23.41
CA PRO A 112 -31.64 0.06 23.46
C PRO A 112 -32.06 -0.90 24.58
N ASP A 113 -31.24 -1.91 24.86
CA ASP A 113 -31.50 -2.93 25.87
C ASP A 113 -31.02 -2.52 27.27
N GLY A 114 -30.37 -1.38 27.44
CA GLY A 114 -29.85 -0.88 28.71
C GLY A 114 -28.75 -1.75 29.34
N GLU A 115 -28.01 -2.49 28.52
CA GLU A 115 -26.95 -3.41 28.99
C GLU A 115 -25.78 -2.70 29.68
N ARG A 116 -25.55 -1.43 29.34
CA ARG A 116 -24.48 -0.59 29.86
C ARG A 116 -24.99 0.74 30.43
N THR A 117 -26.29 0.87 30.61
CA THR A 117 -26.94 2.09 31.15
C THR A 117 -27.44 1.83 32.54
N LEU A 118 -26.92 2.59 33.51
CA LEU A 118 -27.41 2.64 34.91
C LEU A 118 -28.05 3.99 35.15
N ALA A 119 -29.27 4.01 35.66
CA ALA A 119 -29.95 5.26 36.03
C ALA A 119 -29.78 5.58 37.50
N ILE A 120 -29.52 6.84 37.81
CA ILE A 120 -29.33 7.33 39.19
C ILE A 120 -30.36 8.41 39.46
N LEU A 121 -31.27 8.12 40.41
CA LEU A 121 -32.24 9.05 40.88
C LEU A 121 -31.62 9.91 41.99
N THR A 122 -31.81 11.22 41.93
CA THR A 122 -31.27 12.19 42.90
C THR A 122 -32.38 13.03 43.48
N LYS A 123 -32.10 13.74 44.58
CA LYS A 123 -33.04 14.66 45.28
C LYS A 123 -34.35 13.98 45.70
N PRO A 124 -34.30 12.82 46.39
CA PRO A 124 -35.51 12.20 46.90
C PRO A 124 -36.26 13.04 47.93
N ASP A 125 -35.57 13.99 48.55
CA ASP A 125 -36.08 15.00 49.48
C ASP A 125 -37.00 16.06 48.84
N LEU A 126 -37.03 16.12 47.51
CA LEU A 126 -37.86 17.06 46.74
C LEU A 126 -39.08 16.36 46.10
N VAL A 127 -39.36 15.12 46.42
CA VAL A 127 -40.52 14.37 45.91
C VAL A 127 -41.80 14.91 46.55
N ASP A 128 -42.82 15.12 45.72
CA ASP A 128 -44.13 15.57 46.21
C ASP A 128 -44.84 14.47 47.01
N ARG A 129 -45.50 14.89 48.10
CA ARG A 129 -46.24 13.96 48.95
C ARG A 129 -47.32 13.23 48.16
N GLY A 130 -47.29 11.92 48.19
CA GLY A 130 -48.21 11.02 47.47
C GLY A 130 -47.66 10.48 46.15
N THR A 131 -46.47 10.89 45.73
CA THR A 131 -45.79 10.36 44.53
C THR A 131 -44.57 9.48 44.84
N GLU A 132 -44.30 9.23 46.12
CA GLU A 132 -43.16 8.45 46.63
C GLU A 132 -43.17 7.03 46.11
N GLN A 133 -44.38 6.38 46.05
CA GLN A 133 -44.50 5.04 45.51
C GLN A 133 -44.08 4.96 44.04
N THR A 134 -44.40 5.93 43.24
CA THR A 134 -43.99 6.00 41.84
C THR A 134 -42.44 6.01 41.69
N VAL A 135 -41.75 6.68 42.63
CA VAL A 135 -40.27 6.65 42.64
C VAL A 135 -39.75 5.26 43.01
N VAL A 136 -40.40 4.57 43.97
CA VAL A 136 -40.07 3.20 44.34
C VAL A 136 -40.25 2.26 43.13
N ASP A 137 -41.38 2.36 42.42
CA ASP A 137 -41.67 1.57 41.21
C ASP A 137 -40.62 1.79 40.09
N ILE A 138 -40.14 3.03 39.93
CA ILE A 138 -39.03 3.35 39.01
C ILE A 138 -37.74 2.64 39.44
N VAL A 139 -37.39 2.71 40.73
CA VAL A 139 -36.15 2.08 41.24
C VAL A 139 -36.25 0.55 41.14
N HIS A 140 -37.40 -0.02 41.30
CA HIS A 140 -37.68 -1.46 41.07
C HIS A 140 -37.73 -1.84 39.57
N ASN A 141 -37.44 -0.89 38.67
CA ASN A 141 -37.36 -1.14 37.21
C ASN A 141 -38.71 -1.49 36.55
N GLU A 142 -39.83 -1.06 37.14
CA GLU A 142 -41.18 -1.40 36.67
C GLU A 142 -41.73 -0.41 35.65
N VAL A 143 -41.17 0.81 35.55
CA VAL A 143 -41.67 1.87 34.66
C VAL A 143 -40.95 1.88 33.32
N ILE A 144 -39.63 1.97 33.31
CA ILE A 144 -38.77 1.87 32.10
C ILE A 144 -37.67 0.88 32.43
N SER A 145 -37.66 -0.28 31.77
CA SER A 145 -36.71 -1.36 32.07
C SER A 145 -35.29 -1.03 31.55
N LEU A 146 -34.29 -1.16 32.42
CA LEU A 146 -32.88 -1.11 32.15
C LEU A 146 -32.18 -2.35 32.70
N ASN A 147 -31.31 -3.00 31.93
CA ASN A 147 -30.66 -4.22 32.42
C ASN A 147 -29.79 -3.99 33.67
N LYS A 148 -29.17 -2.79 33.79
CA LYS A 148 -28.40 -2.44 34.99
C LYS A 148 -29.27 -1.83 36.11
N GLY A 149 -30.52 -1.54 35.79
CA GLY A 149 -31.52 -1.03 36.77
C GLY A 149 -31.26 0.42 37.21
N TYR A 150 -31.73 0.69 38.39
CA TYR A 150 -31.73 2.02 38.98
C TYR A 150 -31.05 2.02 40.35
N MET A 151 -30.59 3.20 40.77
CA MET A 151 -30.18 3.50 42.14
C MET A 151 -30.68 4.88 42.54
N ILE A 152 -30.92 5.07 43.84
CA ILE A 152 -31.36 6.35 44.38
C ILE A 152 -30.37 6.89 45.42
N VAL A 153 -30.04 8.18 45.32
CA VAL A 153 -29.06 8.83 46.22
C VAL A 153 -29.52 10.20 46.67
N LYS A 154 -29.17 10.59 47.89
CA LYS A 154 -29.39 11.93 48.42
C LYS A 154 -28.08 12.64 48.59
N CYS A 155 -27.73 13.49 47.61
CA CYS A 155 -26.53 14.31 47.63
C CYS A 155 -26.75 15.54 48.52
N ARG A 156 -25.64 16.18 48.94
CA ARG A 156 -25.67 17.48 49.66
C ARG A 156 -26.41 18.54 48.87
N GLY A 157 -27.30 19.27 49.51
CA GLY A 157 -27.95 20.43 48.93
C GLY A 157 -27.01 21.63 48.90
N GLN A 158 -27.42 22.71 48.20
CA GLN A 158 -26.61 23.92 48.06
C GLN A 158 -26.27 24.57 49.40
N GLN A 159 -27.22 24.52 50.35
CA GLN A 159 -27.02 25.05 51.71
C GLN A 159 -25.95 24.26 52.47
N GLU A 160 -25.98 22.93 52.41
CA GLU A 160 -25.01 22.05 53.08
C GLU A 160 -23.61 22.22 52.50
N ILE A 161 -23.51 22.51 51.18
CA ILE A 161 -22.25 22.84 50.52
C ILE A 161 -21.69 24.16 51.02
N MET A 162 -22.56 25.20 51.21
CA MET A 162 -22.17 26.51 51.76
C MET A 162 -21.75 26.40 53.24
N GLU A 163 -22.40 25.56 53.99
CA GLU A 163 -22.12 25.25 55.40
C GLU A 163 -20.88 24.35 55.55
N LYS A 164 -20.30 23.89 54.44
CA LYS A 164 -19.13 22.98 54.41
C LYS A 164 -19.32 21.67 55.17
N VAL A 165 -20.52 21.12 55.11
CA VAL A 165 -20.81 19.79 55.70
C VAL A 165 -19.82 18.77 55.14
N SER A 166 -19.18 18.00 56.03
CA SER A 166 -18.20 16.98 55.63
C SER A 166 -18.85 15.85 54.86
N LEU A 167 -18.06 15.11 54.07
CA LEU A 167 -18.58 13.97 53.29
C LEU A 167 -19.14 12.86 54.22
N ASN A 168 -18.44 12.57 55.30
CA ASN A 168 -18.89 11.57 56.29
C ASN A 168 -20.20 11.95 56.93
N GLU A 169 -20.35 13.22 57.35
CA GLU A 169 -21.59 13.72 57.91
C GLU A 169 -22.74 13.70 56.88
N ALA A 170 -22.44 14.00 55.60
CA ALA A 170 -23.43 13.90 54.54
C ALA A 170 -23.90 12.45 54.29
N ILE A 171 -22.99 11.48 54.36
CA ILE A 171 -23.32 10.04 54.26
C ILE A 171 -24.19 9.58 55.41
N GLU A 172 -23.92 10.04 56.67
CA GLU A 172 -24.74 9.70 57.81
C GLU A 172 -26.16 10.29 57.68
N ARG A 173 -26.27 11.58 57.27
CA ARG A 173 -27.57 12.22 57.00
C ARG A 173 -28.34 11.56 55.84
N GLU A 174 -27.65 11.04 54.84
CA GLU A 174 -28.26 10.29 53.76
C GLU A 174 -28.83 8.97 54.28
N LYS A 175 -28.07 8.26 55.12
CA LYS A 175 -28.48 7.02 55.75
C LYS A 175 -29.69 7.23 56.64
N GLU A 176 -29.66 8.22 57.52
CA GLU A 176 -30.80 8.57 58.39
C GLU A 176 -32.04 8.84 57.54
N PHE A 177 -31.93 9.66 56.47
CA PHE A 177 -33.03 9.96 55.57
C PHE A 177 -33.66 8.69 54.98
N PHE A 178 -32.87 7.76 54.44
CA PHE A 178 -33.43 6.57 53.85
C PHE A 178 -33.98 5.59 54.87
N THR A 179 -33.38 5.43 56.04
CA THR A 179 -33.84 4.51 57.08
C THR A 179 -35.11 4.98 57.78
N GLU A 180 -35.33 6.30 57.91
CA GLU A 180 -36.50 6.86 58.56
C GLU A 180 -37.68 7.09 57.60
N HIS A 181 -37.43 7.09 56.27
CA HIS A 181 -38.47 7.38 55.30
C HIS A 181 -39.36 6.19 55.04
N MET A 182 -40.68 6.36 55.23
CA MET A 182 -41.69 5.28 55.18
C MET A 182 -41.65 4.44 53.88
N TYR A 183 -41.39 5.06 52.73
CA TYR A 183 -41.38 4.40 51.41
C TYR A 183 -39.98 4.00 50.98
N PHE A 184 -38.94 4.76 51.30
CA PHE A 184 -37.60 4.55 50.79
C PHE A 184 -36.72 3.65 51.65
N CYS A 185 -37.17 3.27 52.85
CA CYS A 185 -36.45 2.35 53.73
C CYS A 185 -36.25 0.97 53.07
N SER A 186 -37.25 0.45 52.34
CA SER A 186 -37.12 -0.80 51.59
C SER A 186 -35.98 -0.75 50.57
N LEU A 187 -35.82 0.36 49.83
CA LEU A 187 -34.75 0.53 48.86
C LEU A 187 -33.35 0.56 49.49
N TYR A 188 -33.25 1.06 50.71
CA TYR A 188 -32.00 1.04 51.48
C TYR A 188 -31.64 -0.38 51.92
N ASP A 189 -32.62 -1.16 52.43
CA ASP A 189 -32.43 -2.54 52.86
C ASP A 189 -32.07 -3.47 51.66
N GLU A 190 -32.63 -3.21 50.51
CA GLU A 190 -32.33 -3.92 49.26
C GLU A 190 -30.96 -3.52 48.64
N GLY A 191 -30.27 -2.49 49.19
CA GLY A 191 -29.01 -2.02 48.68
C GLY A 191 -29.11 -1.19 47.40
N LEU A 192 -30.30 -0.67 47.06
CA LEU A 192 -30.58 0.18 45.90
C LEU A 192 -30.47 1.68 46.21
N ALA A 193 -30.22 2.02 47.49
CA ALA A 193 -30.11 3.41 47.94
C ALA A 193 -28.74 3.68 48.58
N SER A 194 -28.29 4.89 48.52
CA SER A 194 -27.11 5.56 49.08
C SER A 194 -25.88 5.66 48.16
N VAL A 195 -25.11 6.73 48.36
CA VAL A 195 -23.86 6.99 47.61
C VAL A 195 -22.78 5.90 47.82
N PRO A 196 -22.53 5.37 49.05
CA PRO A 196 -21.60 4.26 49.24
C PRO A 196 -21.99 3.00 48.46
N LYS A 197 -23.28 2.61 48.46
CA LYS A 197 -23.77 1.46 47.69
C LYS A 197 -23.69 1.68 46.18
N LEU A 198 -23.93 2.90 45.73
CA LEU A 198 -23.72 3.27 44.33
C LEU A 198 -22.25 3.11 43.93
N ALA A 199 -21.30 3.59 44.73
CA ALA A 199 -19.88 3.47 44.46
C ALA A 199 -19.43 1.98 44.38
N GLU A 200 -19.92 1.14 45.29
CA GLU A 200 -19.70 -0.30 45.27
C GLU A 200 -20.23 -0.95 43.97
N LYS A 201 -21.50 -0.68 43.64
CA LYS A 201 -22.14 -1.18 42.41
C LYS A 201 -21.40 -0.71 41.14
N LEU A 202 -21.03 0.57 41.04
CA LEU A 202 -20.29 1.09 39.89
C LEU A 202 -18.94 0.42 39.70
N THR A 203 -18.24 0.13 40.80
CA THR A 203 -16.95 -0.57 40.73
C THR A 203 -17.10 -1.98 40.19
N LEU A 204 -18.07 -2.73 40.74
CA LEU A 204 -18.39 -4.11 40.30
C LEU A 204 -18.85 -4.14 38.84
N GLU A 205 -19.74 -3.23 38.46
CA GLU A 205 -20.24 -3.13 37.09
C GLU A 205 -19.13 -2.75 36.10
N LEU A 206 -18.18 -1.90 36.50
CA LEU A 206 -17.03 -1.54 35.67
C LEU A 206 -16.13 -2.75 35.42
N VAL A 207 -15.80 -3.51 36.47
CA VAL A 207 -15.01 -4.74 36.36
C VAL A 207 -15.66 -5.73 35.39
N HIS A 208 -16.96 -6.04 35.65
CA HIS A 208 -17.70 -6.94 34.78
C HIS A 208 -17.78 -6.45 33.32
N HIS A 209 -17.97 -5.15 33.13
CA HIS A 209 -18.01 -4.57 31.79
C HIS A 209 -16.65 -4.63 31.09
N ILE A 210 -15.54 -4.41 31.81
CA ILE A 210 -14.18 -4.58 31.29
C ILE A 210 -13.99 -6.05 30.86
N GLU A 211 -14.30 -7.02 31.71
CA GLU A 211 -14.18 -8.44 31.37
C GLU A 211 -14.99 -8.81 30.11
N LYS A 212 -16.20 -8.29 29.98
CA LYS A 212 -17.05 -8.50 28.78
C LYS A 212 -16.49 -7.86 27.52
N THR A 213 -15.86 -6.70 27.62
CA THR A 213 -15.39 -5.92 26.47
C THR A 213 -13.93 -6.16 26.09
N LEU A 214 -13.15 -6.77 26.98
CA LEU A 214 -11.73 -7.04 26.83
C LEU A 214 -11.40 -7.84 25.55
N PRO A 215 -12.10 -8.95 25.22
CA PRO A 215 -11.83 -9.72 24.02
C PRO A 215 -11.97 -8.90 22.73
N ARG A 216 -12.97 -8.02 22.68
CA ARG A 216 -13.18 -7.12 21.54
C ARG A 216 -12.09 -6.06 21.42
N LEU A 217 -11.58 -5.58 22.55
CA LEU A 217 -10.48 -4.63 22.57
C LEU A 217 -9.18 -5.29 22.08
N GLU A 218 -8.97 -6.54 22.47
CA GLU A 218 -7.84 -7.36 22.00
C GLU A 218 -7.88 -7.54 20.48
N GLU A 219 -9.04 -7.92 19.93
CA GLU A 219 -9.25 -8.05 18.49
C GLU A 219 -8.96 -6.73 17.74
N GLN A 220 -9.45 -5.60 18.25
CA GLN A 220 -9.18 -4.29 17.67
C GLN A 220 -7.70 -3.90 17.71
N ILE A 221 -6.99 -4.27 18.77
CA ILE A 221 -5.54 -4.04 18.89
C ILE A 221 -4.80 -4.89 17.85
N GLU A 222 -5.14 -6.17 17.73
CA GLU A 222 -4.53 -7.08 16.78
C GLU A 222 -4.77 -6.63 15.32
N GLU A 223 -5.99 -6.24 14.99
CA GLU A 223 -6.31 -5.68 13.67
C GLU A 223 -5.47 -4.43 13.36
N LYS A 224 -5.38 -3.49 14.32
CA LYS A 224 -4.56 -2.29 14.15
C LYS A 224 -3.07 -2.58 14.09
N LEU A 225 -2.60 -3.61 14.79
CA LEU A 225 -1.21 -4.09 14.70
C LEU A 225 -0.92 -4.59 13.29
N GLN A 226 -1.77 -5.47 12.76
CA GLN A 226 -1.62 -6.02 11.43
C GLN A 226 -1.68 -4.94 10.33
N GLN A 227 -2.64 -4.01 10.43
CA GLN A 227 -2.73 -2.86 9.53
C GLN A 227 -1.46 -2.00 9.58
N THR A 228 -0.97 -1.70 10.78
CA THR A 228 0.23 -0.86 10.97
C THR A 228 1.49 -1.56 10.46
N GLN A 229 1.61 -2.88 10.65
CA GLN A 229 2.71 -3.68 10.11
C GLN A 229 2.70 -3.74 8.60
N THR A 230 1.51 -3.93 8.00
CA THR A 230 1.32 -3.95 6.55
C THR A 230 1.67 -2.58 5.94
N GLU A 231 1.24 -1.49 6.59
CA GLU A 231 1.55 -0.14 6.15
C GLU A 231 3.05 0.17 6.31
N LEU A 232 3.67 -0.25 7.40
CA LEU A 232 5.11 -0.10 7.63
C LEU A 232 5.93 -0.87 6.60
N GLY A 233 5.48 -2.06 6.20
CA GLY A 233 6.11 -2.89 5.18
C GLY A 233 6.25 -2.18 3.82
N LYS A 234 5.32 -1.27 3.48
CA LYS A 234 5.38 -0.48 2.24
C LYS A 234 6.56 0.50 2.20
N TYR A 235 7.02 0.95 3.36
CA TYR A 235 8.14 1.90 3.48
C TYR A 235 9.49 1.24 3.69
N GLY A 236 9.52 -0.07 3.89
CA GLY A 236 10.73 -0.86 4.12
C GLY A 236 11.54 -0.45 5.36
N THR A 237 12.72 -1.05 5.51
CA THR A 237 13.67 -0.66 6.56
C THR A 237 14.41 0.60 6.11
N GLY A 238 14.35 1.67 6.89
CA GLY A 238 15.14 2.88 6.64
C GLY A 238 16.64 2.66 6.84
N PRO A 239 17.48 3.63 6.46
CA PRO A 239 18.91 3.54 6.70
C PRO A 239 19.18 3.54 8.21
N PRO A 240 20.12 2.72 8.69
CA PRO A 240 20.52 2.69 10.09
C PRO A 240 21.05 4.05 10.56
N SER A 241 21.04 4.29 11.87
CA SER A 241 21.61 5.50 12.46
C SER A 241 23.15 5.47 12.50
N ASP A 242 23.74 4.30 12.64
CA ASP A 242 25.18 4.12 12.67
C ASP A 242 25.83 4.17 11.29
N VAL A 243 26.97 4.85 11.17
CA VAL A 243 27.67 5.06 9.87
C VAL A 243 28.19 3.74 9.29
N ALA A 244 28.71 2.83 10.14
CA ALA A 244 29.20 1.53 9.68
C ALA A 244 28.06 0.63 9.18
N GLU A 245 26.94 0.62 9.90
CA GLU A 245 25.74 -0.11 9.49
C GLU A 245 25.12 0.46 8.20
N ARG A 246 25.21 1.79 7.97
CA ARG A 246 24.76 2.42 6.72
C ARG A 246 25.52 1.93 5.51
N LEU A 247 26.85 1.71 5.65
CA LEU A 247 27.65 1.16 4.55
C LEU A 247 27.18 -0.27 4.21
N ASN A 248 26.99 -1.11 5.21
CA ASN A 248 26.48 -2.47 5.01
C ASN A 248 25.08 -2.46 4.38
N PHE A 249 24.19 -1.62 4.86
CA PHE A 249 22.86 -1.43 4.29
C PHE A 249 22.92 -1.01 2.81
N PHE A 250 23.82 -0.12 2.44
CA PHE A 250 24.03 0.30 1.06
C PHE A 250 24.58 -0.83 0.20
N ILE A 251 25.57 -1.58 0.70
CA ILE A 251 26.13 -2.76 0.03
C ILE A 251 25.01 -3.77 -0.25
N ASP A 252 24.19 -4.11 0.75
CA ASP A 252 23.10 -5.07 0.62
C ASP A 252 22.07 -4.62 -0.42
N LYS A 253 21.70 -3.34 -0.41
CA LYS A 253 20.75 -2.76 -1.39
C LYS A 253 21.30 -2.81 -2.81
N VAL A 254 22.54 -2.40 -3.02
CA VAL A 254 23.21 -2.43 -4.33
C VAL A 254 23.40 -3.86 -4.82
N THR A 255 23.84 -4.75 -3.93
CA THR A 255 24.05 -6.18 -4.27
C THR A 255 22.73 -6.85 -4.65
N ALA A 256 21.66 -6.65 -3.87
CA ALA A 256 20.35 -7.20 -4.19
C ALA A 256 19.84 -6.71 -5.55
N PHE A 257 19.92 -5.40 -5.82
CA PHE A 257 19.52 -4.82 -7.10
C PHE A 257 20.31 -5.39 -8.28
N THR A 258 21.63 -5.46 -8.17
CA THR A 258 22.49 -5.94 -9.27
C THR A 258 22.34 -7.43 -9.49
N GLN A 259 22.09 -8.19 -8.42
CA GLN A 259 21.81 -9.61 -8.52
C GLN A 259 20.47 -9.86 -9.22
N ASP A 260 19.44 -9.10 -8.89
CA ASP A 260 18.15 -9.15 -9.57
C ASP A 260 18.27 -8.75 -11.05
N ALA A 261 19.08 -7.75 -11.38
CA ALA A 261 19.35 -7.38 -12.76
C ALA A 261 19.99 -8.54 -13.55
N ILE A 262 20.92 -9.27 -12.94
CA ILE A 262 21.53 -10.46 -13.55
C ILE A 262 20.53 -11.62 -13.66
N SER A 263 19.78 -11.92 -12.60
CA SER A 263 18.76 -12.97 -12.58
C SER A 263 17.68 -12.72 -13.64
N LEU A 264 17.30 -11.46 -13.82
CA LEU A 264 16.37 -11.03 -14.85
C LEU A 264 16.87 -11.37 -16.26
N THR A 265 18.18 -11.24 -16.51
CA THR A 265 18.78 -11.60 -17.82
C THR A 265 18.87 -13.11 -18.06
N LYS A 266 18.75 -13.92 -17.01
CA LYS A 266 18.71 -15.38 -17.06
C LYS A 266 17.30 -15.96 -17.02
N GLY A 267 16.29 -15.14 -16.66
CA GLY A 267 14.92 -15.58 -16.48
C GLY A 267 14.66 -16.27 -15.14
N GLU A 268 15.50 -15.99 -14.15
CA GLU A 268 15.39 -16.49 -12.78
C GLU A 268 14.44 -15.65 -11.94
N GLU A 269 14.07 -16.12 -10.73
CA GLU A 269 13.25 -15.36 -9.79
C GLU A 269 14.02 -14.16 -9.23
N LEU A 270 13.30 -13.02 -9.06
CA LEU A 270 13.85 -11.79 -8.50
C LEU A 270 13.74 -11.80 -6.98
N LYS A 271 14.73 -11.21 -6.29
CA LYS A 271 14.71 -11.01 -4.84
C LYS A 271 14.00 -9.72 -4.43
N CYS A 272 14.10 -8.69 -5.26
CA CYS A 272 13.51 -7.38 -5.03
C CYS A 272 12.58 -7.01 -6.19
N GLY A 273 11.34 -6.60 -5.88
CA GLY A 273 10.38 -6.15 -6.87
C GLY A 273 9.46 -7.22 -7.42
N GLU A 274 8.53 -6.79 -8.26
CA GLU A 274 7.56 -7.68 -8.91
C GLU A 274 8.22 -8.49 -10.03
N LYS A 275 7.63 -9.65 -10.36
CA LYS A 275 8.08 -10.47 -11.49
C LYS A 275 8.00 -9.71 -12.81
N LEU A 276 9.15 -9.25 -13.29
CA LEU A 276 9.27 -8.55 -14.56
C LEU A 276 9.50 -9.57 -15.68
N ASN A 277 8.55 -9.67 -16.59
CA ASN A 277 8.60 -10.70 -17.65
C ASN A 277 9.25 -10.18 -18.94
N VAL A 278 10.58 -10.04 -18.91
CA VAL A 278 11.37 -9.57 -20.07
C VAL A 278 11.40 -10.59 -21.19
N PHE A 279 11.56 -11.88 -20.86
CA PHE A 279 11.75 -12.92 -21.87
C PHE A 279 10.54 -13.15 -22.76
N SER A 280 9.32 -13.06 -22.25
CA SER A 280 8.12 -13.21 -23.07
C SER A 280 7.99 -12.05 -24.06
N SER A 281 8.35 -10.83 -23.63
CA SER A 281 8.37 -9.65 -24.50
C SER A 281 9.44 -9.78 -25.59
N LEU A 282 10.66 -10.15 -25.21
CA LEU A 282 11.76 -10.35 -26.17
C LEU A 282 11.47 -11.47 -27.17
N ARG A 283 10.91 -12.60 -26.71
CA ARG A 283 10.52 -13.70 -27.61
C ARG A 283 9.51 -13.23 -28.67
N ARG A 284 8.55 -12.38 -28.29
CA ARG A 284 7.58 -11.81 -29.22
C ARG A 284 8.25 -10.90 -30.23
N GLU A 285 9.18 -10.05 -29.79
CA GLU A 285 9.95 -9.16 -30.66
C GLU A 285 10.86 -9.91 -31.64
N PHE A 286 11.53 -10.95 -31.20
CA PHE A 286 12.38 -11.77 -32.06
C PHE A 286 11.57 -12.62 -33.05
N ARG A 287 10.41 -13.13 -32.64
CA ARG A 287 9.49 -13.82 -33.56
C ARG A 287 8.99 -12.86 -34.66
N GLY A 288 8.69 -11.61 -34.29
CA GLY A 288 8.36 -10.58 -35.26
C GLY A 288 9.51 -10.28 -36.23
N LEU A 289 10.77 -10.32 -35.78
CA LEU A 289 11.94 -10.16 -36.65
C LEU A 289 12.10 -11.31 -37.63
N SER A 290 11.99 -12.58 -37.17
CA SER A 290 12.05 -13.76 -38.04
C SER A 290 10.98 -13.71 -39.12
N GLY A 291 9.72 -13.44 -38.78
CA GLY A 291 8.64 -13.29 -39.75
C GLY A 291 8.87 -12.13 -40.72
N HIS A 292 9.52 -11.04 -40.29
CA HIS A 292 9.88 -9.93 -41.16
C HIS A 292 10.99 -10.32 -42.16
N LEU A 293 11.99 -11.08 -41.72
CA LEU A 293 13.05 -11.62 -42.61
C LEU A 293 12.47 -12.56 -43.66
N GLU A 294 11.53 -13.43 -43.27
CA GLU A 294 10.82 -14.34 -44.19
C GLU A 294 9.97 -13.55 -45.20
N GLN A 295 9.25 -12.51 -44.76
CA GLN A 295 8.41 -11.69 -45.60
C GLN A 295 9.21 -10.86 -46.60
N ILE A 296 10.37 -10.34 -46.20
CA ILE A 296 11.32 -9.68 -47.12
C ILE A 296 11.81 -10.73 -48.13
N GLY A 297 12.14 -11.95 -47.72
CA GLY A 297 12.55 -13.00 -48.62
C GLY A 297 11.50 -13.29 -49.70
N TYR A 298 10.23 -13.37 -49.35
CA TYR A 298 9.15 -13.58 -50.33
C TYR A 298 8.95 -12.38 -51.29
N LYS A 299 8.96 -11.17 -50.78
CA LYS A 299 8.91 -9.94 -51.62
C LYS A 299 10.11 -9.85 -52.53
N THR A 300 11.26 -10.22 -52.03
CA THR A 300 12.51 -10.29 -52.75
C THR A 300 12.45 -11.31 -53.88
N TYR A 301 11.84 -12.48 -53.63
CA TYR A 301 11.62 -13.48 -54.69
C TYR A 301 10.83 -12.90 -55.88
N LEU A 302 9.73 -12.21 -55.65
CA LEU A 302 8.93 -11.58 -56.68
C LEU A 302 9.72 -10.47 -57.43
N LYS A 303 10.52 -9.72 -56.71
CA LYS A 303 11.37 -8.66 -57.28
C LYS A 303 12.52 -9.26 -58.10
N ILE A 304 13.17 -10.32 -57.57
CA ILE A 304 14.26 -11.02 -58.29
C ILE A 304 13.76 -11.55 -59.61
N ARG A 305 12.57 -12.15 -59.65
CA ARG A 305 12.01 -12.65 -60.91
C ARG A 305 11.96 -11.56 -61.98
N ASN A 306 11.46 -10.37 -61.63
CA ASN A 306 11.39 -9.23 -62.55
C ASN A 306 12.78 -8.67 -62.87
N GLU A 307 13.69 -8.66 -61.91
CA GLU A 307 15.08 -8.19 -62.09
C GLU A 307 15.91 -9.16 -62.93
N VAL A 308 15.68 -10.47 -62.80
CA VAL A 308 16.33 -11.49 -63.62
C VAL A 308 15.82 -11.42 -65.05
N GLU A 309 14.52 -11.21 -65.27
CA GLU A 309 13.98 -10.98 -66.61
C GLU A 309 14.55 -9.69 -67.23
N ALA A 310 14.66 -8.59 -66.50
CA ALA A 310 15.27 -7.34 -66.94
C ALA A 310 16.79 -7.41 -67.08
N TYR A 311 17.44 -8.34 -66.38
CA TYR A 311 18.89 -8.56 -66.44
C TYR A 311 19.31 -9.06 -67.81
N GLU A 312 18.55 -9.94 -68.44
CA GLU A 312 18.84 -10.42 -69.78
C GLU A 312 18.93 -9.28 -70.77
N ASP A 313 18.03 -8.32 -70.69
CA ASP A 313 17.99 -7.16 -71.58
C ASP A 313 19.13 -6.15 -71.33
N LYS A 314 19.57 -6.01 -70.06
CA LYS A 314 20.54 -4.98 -69.67
C LYS A 314 22.00 -5.39 -69.70
N TYR A 315 22.29 -6.63 -69.40
CA TYR A 315 23.68 -7.07 -69.05
C TYR A 315 24.23 -8.20 -69.93
N ARG A 316 23.39 -8.85 -70.73
CA ARG A 316 23.80 -9.92 -71.60
C ARG A 316 24.47 -9.35 -72.88
N GLY A 317 25.78 -9.33 -72.87
CA GLY A 317 26.54 -8.83 -74.03
C GLY A 317 27.83 -9.61 -74.32
N ARG A 318 28.30 -10.42 -73.36
CA ARG A 318 29.57 -11.18 -73.44
C ARG A 318 29.48 -12.66 -73.07
N GLU A 319 28.33 -13.10 -72.56
CA GLU A 319 28.18 -14.47 -72.02
C GLU A 319 27.53 -15.38 -73.06
N LEU A 320 28.04 -16.62 -73.14
CA LEU A 320 27.43 -17.66 -73.95
C LEU A 320 26.08 -18.08 -73.33
N PRO A 321 25.11 -18.45 -74.15
CA PRO A 321 23.86 -19.02 -73.65
C PRO A 321 24.09 -20.18 -72.69
N GLY A 322 23.40 -20.22 -71.52
CA GLY A 322 23.53 -21.26 -70.51
C GLY A 322 24.58 -21.02 -69.42
N PHE A 323 25.40 -19.93 -69.52
CA PHE A 323 26.33 -19.57 -68.43
C PHE A 323 25.72 -18.53 -67.49
N ILE A 324 25.74 -18.84 -66.20
CA ILE A 324 25.36 -17.94 -65.11
C ILE A 324 26.62 -17.13 -64.72
N ASN A 325 26.54 -15.80 -64.81
CA ASN A 325 27.63 -14.94 -64.35
C ASN A 325 27.62 -14.87 -62.81
N TYR A 326 28.66 -15.45 -62.17
CA TYR A 326 28.80 -15.44 -60.71
C TYR A 326 28.79 -14.01 -60.16
N LYS A 327 29.37 -13.04 -60.83
CA LYS A 327 29.40 -11.63 -60.37
C LYS A 327 28.02 -11.03 -60.30
N THR A 328 27.13 -11.35 -61.21
CA THR A 328 25.72 -10.92 -61.18
C THR A 328 24.96 -11.55 -60.04
N PHE A 329 25.13 -12.85 -59.86
CA PHE A 329 24.59 -13.57 -58.70
C PHE A 329 25.04 -12.90 -57.39
N GLU A 330 26.35 -12.60 -57.27
CA GLU A 330 26.95 -11.96 -56.11
C GLU A 330 26.32 -10.59 -55.84
N VAL A 331 26.15 -9.75 -56.85
CA VAL A 331 25.56 -8.40 -56.74
C VAL A 331 24.12 -8.50 -56.25
N MET A 332 23.31 -9.37 -56.86
CA MET A 332 21.92 -9.55 -56.48
C MET A 332 21.76 -10.03 -55.03
N VAL A 333 22.57 -10.99 -54.59
CA VAL A 333 22.59 -11.45 -53.19
C VAL A 333 22.92 -10.30 -52.22
N LYS A 334 23.97 -9.54 -52.54
CA LYS A 334 24.42 -8.38 -51.71
C LYS A 334 23.33 -7.33 -51.56
N GLU A 335 22.65 -7.00 -52.62
CA GLU A 335 21.55 -6.00 -52.56
C GLU A 335 20.42 -6.46 -51.66
N GLN A 336 20.08 -7.74 -51.65
CA GLN A 336 19.03 -8.32 -50.82
C GLN A 336 19.43 -8.36 -49.37
N ILE A 337 20.65 -8.80 -49.04
CA ILE A 337 21.16 -8.83 -47.67
C ILE A 337 21.25 -7.41 -47.10
N LYS A 338 21.67 -6.46 -47.88
CA LYS A 338 21.76 -5.04 -47.48
C LYS A 338 20.43 -4.46 -47.01
N GLN A 339 19.31 -4.89 -47.61
CA GLN A 339 17.97 -4.44 -47.19
C GLN A 339 17.58 -4.90 -45.79
N LEU A 340 18.21 -5.96 -45.23
CA LEU A 340 17.94 -6.49 -43.90
C LEU A 340 18.69 -5.76 -42.78
N GLU A 341 19.74 -4.99 -43.10
CA GLU A 341 20.63 -4.36 -42.14
C GLU A 341 19.91 -3.30 -41.29
N GLU A 342 19.27 -2.32 -41.91
CA GLU A 342 18.60 -1.23 -41.19
C GLU A 342 17.39 -1.72 -40.35
N PRO A 343 16.55 -2.65 -40.83
CA PRO A 343 15.52 -3.27 -39.98
C PRO A 343 16.08 -3.96 -38.74
N ALA A 344 17.23 -4.65 -38.86
CA ALA A 344 17.90 -5.29 -37.73
C ALA A 344 18.43 -4.28 -36.69
N VAL A 345 19.06 -3.19 -37.17
CA VAL A 345 19.53 -2.08 -36.32
C VAL A 345 18.35 -1.38 -35.62
N LYS A 346 17.25 -1.17 -36.32
CA LYS A 346 16.03 -0.62 -35.71
C LYS A 346 15.52 -1.51 -34.60
N LYS A 347 15.46 -2.83 -34.83
CA LYS A 347 15.03 -3.80 -33.83
C LYS A 347 15.95 -3.84 -32.62
N LEU A 348 17.27 -3.69 -32.79
CA LEU A 348 18.21 -3.52 -31.70
C LEU A 348 17.83 -2.34 -30.81
N LYS A 349 17.55 -1.17 -31.41
CA LYS A 349 17.19 0.04 -30.68
C LYS A 349 15.88 -0.10 -29.91
N ASP A 350 14.86 -0.71 -30.55
CA ASP A 350 13.57 -0.98 -29.91
C ASP A 350 13.73 -1.88 -28.68
N ILE A 351 14.54 -2.94 -28.81
CA ILE A 351 14.83 -3.87 -27.69
C ILE A 351 15.67 -3.18 -26.62
N GLY A 352 16.65 -2.37 -27.01
CA GLY A 352 17.46 -1.57 -26.08
C GLY A 352 16.62 -0.66 -25.20
N GLU A 353 15.62 0.01 -25.78
CA GLU A 353 14.68 0.83 -25.02
C GLU A 353 13.78 -0.01 -24.09
N ALA A 354 13.34 -1.19 -24.53
CA ALA A 354 12.55 -2.09 -23.69
C ALA A 354 13.34 -2.57 -22.47
N VAL A 355 14.59 -3.01 -22.67
CA VAL A 355 15.49 -3.46 -21.59
C VAL A 355 15.78 -2.32 -20.61
N LYS A 356 16.08 -1.12 -21.12
CA LYS A 356 16.28 0.08 -20.29
C LYS A 356 15.08 0.36 -19.38
N LYS A 357 13.86 0.32 -19.94
CA LYS A 357 12.62 0.52 -19.15
C LYS A 357 12.51 -0.48 -18.02
N VAL A 358 12.80 -1.75 -18.27
CA VAL A 358 12.74 -2.81 -17.26
C VAL A 358 13.80 -2.60 -16.18
N PHE A 359 15.04 -2.27 -16.51
CA PHE A 359 16.08 -2.00 -15.51
C PHE A 359 15.76 -0.73 -14.68
N ILE A 360 15.13 0.27 -15.28
CA ILE A 360 14.65 1.45 -14.53
C ILE A 360 13.53 1.05 -13.58
N GLN A 361 12.55 0.25 -13.99
CA GLN A 361 11.49 -0.26 -13.11
C GLN A 361 12.07 -1.08 -11.95
N LEU A 362 13.03 -1.95 -12.23
CA LEU A 362 13.74 -2.70 -11.19
C LEU A 362 14.46 -1.77 -10.20
N SER A 363 15.12 -0.72 -10.68
CA SER A 363 15.79 0.27 -9.81
C SER A 363 14.79 1.04 -8.94
N GLN A 364 13.60 1.35 -9.46
CA GLN A 364 12.54 2.03 -8.71
C GLN A 364 12.00 1.16 -7.58
N SER A 365 11.78 -0.13 -7.82
CA SER A 365 11.33 -1.05 -6.76
C SER A 365 12.42 -1.35 -5.74
N SER A 366 13.67 -1.56 -6.15
CA SER A 366 14.79 -1.89 -5.25
C SER A 366 15.22 -0.73 -4.36
N PHE A 367 15.16 0.50 -4.88
CA PHE A 367 15.58 1.72 -4.19
C PHE A 367 14.41 2.61 -3.77
N THR A 368 13.26 2.00 -3.48
CA THR A 368 12.09 2.74 -2.97
C THR A 368 12.48 3.53 -1.72
N GLY A 369 12.16 4.84 -1.71
CA GLY A 369 12.49 5.74 -0.61
C GLY A 369 13.84 6.47 -0.74
N PHE A 370 14.69 6.10 -1.72
CA PHE A 370 16.02 6.70 -1.95
C PHE A 370 16.12 7.40 -3.32
N PRO A 371 15.55 8.60 -3.48
CA PRO A 371 15.44 9.26 -4.78
C PRO A 371 16.80 9.56 -5.44
N ASN A 372 17.81 9.89 -4.65
CA ASN A 372 19.15 10.17 -5.19
C ASN A 372 19.83 8.90 -5.72
N LEU A 373 19.65 7.77 -5.03
CA LEU A 373 20.17 6.48 -5.49
C LEU A 373 19.44 6.02 -6.76
N GLN A 374 18.11 6.18 -6.83
CA GLN A 374 17.33 5.91 -8.03
C GLN A 374 17.80 6.76 -9.21
N LYS A 375 18.02 8.07 -9.00
CA LYS A 375 18.51 8.98 -10.03
C LYS A 375 19.90 8.57 -10.55
N THR A 376 20.78 8.18 -9.64
CA THR A 376 22.14 7.73 -9.99
C THR A 376 22.09 6.40 -10.76
N ALA A 377 21.31 5.43 -10.31
CA ALA A 377 21.12 4.16 -11.00
C ALA A 377 20.53 4.37 -12.41
N LYS A 378 19.51 5.22 -12.54
CA LYS A 378 18.90 5.57 -13.84
C LYS A 378 19.92 6.17 -14.80
N ALA A 379 20.76 7.10 -14.36
CA ALA A 379 21.79 7.71 -15.19
C ALA A 379 22.83 6.66 -15.66
N LYS A 380 23.24 5.74 -14.79
CA LYS A 380 24.13 4.64 -15.15
C LYS A 380 23.49 3.68 -16.15
N ILE A 381 22.24 3.27 -15.92
CA ILE A 381 21.48 2.41 -16.85
C ILE A 381 21.42 3.05 -18.25
N GLU A 382 21.20 4.36 -18.32
CA GLU A 382 21.10 5.09 -19.58
C GLU A 382 22.45 5.17 -20.32
N ALA A 383 23.53 5.43 -19.61
CA ALA A 383 24.89 5.44 -20.15
C ALA A 383 25.32 4.05 -20.66
N ILE A 384 25.08 3.00 -19.87
CA ILE A 384 25.36 1.62 -20.24
C ILE A 384 24.56 1.20 -21.48
N LYS A 385 23.27 1.54 -21.51
CA LYS A 385 22.41 1.25 -22.67
C LYS A 385 23.01 1.85 -23.94
N GLN A 386 23.42 3.10 -23.90
CA GLN A 386 23.96 3.80 -25.06
C GLN A 386 25.28 3.20 -25.54
N GLU A 387 26.18 2.87 -24.62
CA GLU A 387 27.46 2.21 -24.91
C GLU A 387 27.25 0.82 -25.52
N ARG A 388 26.42 -0.01 -24.89
CA ARG A 388 26.14 -1.38 -25.34
C ARG A 388 25.37 -1.43 -26.66
N GLU A 389 24.46 -0.50 -26.88
CA GLU A 389 23.76 -0.34 -28.15
C GLU A 389 24.74 -0.02 -29.29
N SER A 390 25.70 0.90 -29.07
CA SER A 390 26.71 1.23 -30.05
C SER A 390 27.61 0.01 -30.38
N MET A 391 28.00 -0.76 -29.35
CA MET A 391 28.78 -2.00 -29.56
C MET A 391 27.97 -3.05 -30.32
N ALA A 392 26.71 -3.25 -29.95
CA ALA A 392 25.82 -4.20 -30.63
C ALA A 392 25.58 -3.80 -32.09
N GLU A 393 25.39 -2.50 -32.37
CA GLU A 393 25.23 -2.00 -33.73
C GLU A 393 26.49 -2.27 -34.56
N ALA A 394 27.69 -2.01 -34.01
CA ALA A 394 28.96 -2.31 -34.67
C ALA A 394 29.11 -3.81 -34.99
N MET A 395 28.72 -4.69 -34.04
CA MET A 395 28.73 -6.14 -34.24
C MET A 395 27.73 -6.58 -35.33
N LEU A 396 26.50 -6.05 -35.30
CA LEU A 396 25.50 -6.31 -36.33
C LEU A 396 25.96 -5.88 -37.71
N ARG A 397 26.48 -4.66 -37.85
CA ARG A 397 26.99 -4.17 -39.12
C ARG A 397 28.19 -5.01 -39.61
N THR A 398 29.02 -5.50 -38.71
CA THR A 398 30.12 -6.42 -39.05
C THR A 398 29.57 -7.77 -39.52
N GLN A 399 28.54 -8.30 -38.91
CA GLN A 399 27.86 -9.55 -39.34
C GLN A 399 27.30 -9.36 -40.76
N PHE A 400 26.63 -8.25 -41.05
CA PHE A 400 26.13 -7.97 -42.39
C PHE A 400 27.28 -7.81 -43.41
N LYS A 401 28.41 -7.18 -43.04
CA LYS A 401 29.60 -7.14 -43.90
C LYS A 401 30.18 -8.51 -44.19
N MET A 402 30.17 -9.43 -43.21
CA MET A 402 30.59 -10.81 -43.45
C MET A 402 29.66 -11.55 -44.41
N GLU A 403 28.34 -11.34 -44.31
CA GLU A 403 27.40 -11.94 -45.28
C GLU A 403 27.57 -11.37 -46.71
N MET A 404 28.14 -10.18 -46.89
CA MET A 404 28.48 -9.60 -48.20
C MET A 404 29.64 -10.33 -48.88
N ILE A 405 30.35 -11.23 -48.21
CA ILE A 405 31.40 -12.07 -48.82
C ILE A 405 30.78 -13.13 -49.75
N VAL A 406 29.50 -13.46 -49.57
CA VAL A 406 28.74 -14.47 -50.32
C VAL A 406 29.46 -15.83 -50.30
N TYR A 407 29.65 -16.39 -49.13
CA TYR A 407 30.38 -17.64 -48.90
C TYR A 407 29.57 -18.60 -48.02
N SER A 408 29.62 -19.86 -48.37
CA SER A 408 29.13 -20.98 -47.52
C SER A 408 30.00 -22.21 -47.76
N GLN A 409 30.47 -22.81 -46.67
CA GLN A 409 31.27 -24.04 -46.74
C GLN A 409 30.46 -25.26 -46.34
N ASP A 410 29.32 -25.06 -45.68
CA ASP A 410 28.45 -26.14 -45.26
C ASP A 410 27.67 -26.72 -46.45
N ASN A 411 27.36 -28.03 -46.36
CA ASN A 411 26.57 -28.75 -47.34
C ASN A 411 25.11 -28.28 -47.43
N THR A 412 24.65 -27.46 -46.53
CA THR A 412 23.28 -26.92 -46.49
C THR A 412 22.90 -26.22 -47.79
N TYR A 413 23.85 -25.50 -48.40
CA TYR A 413 23.65 -24.88 -49.73
C TYR A 413 23.38 -25.92 -50.82
N SER A 414 24.24 -26.94 -50.92
CA SER A 414 24.15 -27.99 -51.93
C SER A 414 22.87 -28.84 -51.73
N ASN A 415 22.51 -29.09 -50.49
CA ASN A 415 21.28 -29.82 -50.14
C ASN A 415 20.03 -29.03 -50.52
N SER A 416 19.95 -27.73 -50.11
CA SER A 416 18.84 -26.84 -50.44
C SER A 416 18.66 -26.71 -51.95
N LEU A 417 19.76 -26.52 -52.69
CA LEU A 417 19.74 -26.44 -54.13
C LEU A 417 19.28 -27.75 -54.79
N SER A 418 19.74 -28.91 -54.29
CA SER A 418 19.34 -30.25 -54.78
C SER A 418 17.86 -30.52 -54.58
N ASP A 419 17.33 -30.18 -53.40
CA ASP A 419 15.93 -30.41 -53.08
C ASP A 419 15.01 -29.53 -53.91
N ARG A 420 15.34 -28.24 -54.09
CA ARG A 420 14.60 -27.33 -54.97
C ARG A 420 14.65 -27.79 -56.45
N LYS A 421 15.78 -28.31 -56.92
CA LYS A 421 15.88 -28.89 -58.25
C LYS A 421 15.02 -30.13 -58.46
N LYS A 422 14.80 -30.94 -57.41
CA LYS A 422 13.88 -32.09 -57.43
C LYS A 422 12.42 -31.64 -57.49
N GLU A 423 12.03 -30.69 -56.60
CA GLU A 423 10.67 -30.13 -56.58
C GLU A 423 10.28 -29.51 -57.94
N GLU A 424 11.21 -28.79 -58.57
CA GLU A 424 10.98 -28.19 -59.87
C GLU A 424 10.80 -29.24 -60.97
N LYS A 425 11.63 -30.30 -60.99
CA LYS A 425 11.47 -31.41 -61.94
C LYS A 425 10.14 -32.16 -61.75
N GLU A 426 9.62 -32.26 -60.57
CA GLU A 426 8.33 -32.87 -60.29
C GLU A 426 7.16 -31.98 -60.79
N GLN A 427 7.25 -30.65 -60.63
CA GLN A 427 6.27 -29.71 -61.14
C GLN A 427 6.26 -29.61 -62.68
N GLN A 428 7.41 -29.74 -63.34
CA GLN A 428 7.50 -29.72 -64.81
C GLN A 428 6.97 -30.97 -65.47
N LYS A 429 6.90 -32.14 -64.78
CA LYS A 429 6.27 -33.37 -65.30
C LYS A 429 4.80 -33.24 -65.58
N GLY A 430 4.13 -32.19 -65.08
CA GLY A 430 2.71 -31.89 -65.29
C GLY A 430 2.38 -30.98 -66.49
N SER A 431 3.34 -30.34 -67.15
CA SER A 431 3.07 -29.36 -68.21
C SER A 431 3.85 -29.71 -69.48
N LYS A 432 3.18 -30.42 -70.39
CA LYS A 432 3.63 -30.57 -71.80
C LYS A 432 3.05 -29.43 -72.60
N ASN A 433 3.87 -28.45 -72.99
CA ASN A 433 3.80 -27.67 -74.25
C ASN A 433 4.61 -26.39 -74.17
N GLN A 434 5.72 -26.35 -74.91
CA GLN A 434 6.24 -25.23 -75.72
C GLN A 434 7.78 -25.34 -75.87
N ILE A 435 8.22 -25.56 -77.12
CA ILE A 435 9.57 -26.00 -77.45
C ILE A 435 10.55 -24.86 -77.84
N ASP A 436 10.14 -23.62 -78.00
CA ASP A 436 10.97 -22.58 -78.64
C ASP A 436 11.56 -21.44 -77.78
N ARG A 437 11.50 -21.56 -76.40
CA ARG A 437 12.16 -20.59 -75.49
C ARG A 437 13.08 -21.22 -74.45
N ILE A 438 13.66 -22.39 -74.78
CA ILE A 438 14.15 -23.34 -73.77
C ILE A 438 15.47 -22.91 -73.11
N ASP A 439 16.43 -22.32 -73.82
CA ASP A 439 17.78 -22.09 -73.29
C ASP A 439 17.88 -20.89 -72.34
N ASN A 440 17.20 -19.80 -72.65
CA ASN A 440 17.28 -18.57 -71.84
C ASN A 440 16.43 -18.73 -70.54
N PHE A 441 15.27 -19.36 -70.64
CA PHE A 441 14.39 -19.59 -69.50
C PHE A 441 15.03 -20.56 -68.50
N ALA A 442 15.71 -21.60 -68.97
CA ALA A 442 16.40 -22.56 -68.10
C ALA A 442 17.56 -21.91 -67.31
N THR A 443 18.31 -21.00 -67.91
CA THR A 443 19.42 -20.26 -67.27
C THR A 443 18.90 -19.30 -66.18
N LEU A 444 17.83 -18.55 -66.50
CA LEU A 444 17.18 -17.67 -65.53
C LEU A 444 16.61 -18.44 -64.37
N GLN A 445 16.00 -19.57 -64.63
CA GLN A 445 15.43 -20.47 -63.64
C GLN A 445 16.49 -21.04 -62.70
N GLN A 446 17.65 -21.45 -63.25
CA GLN A 446 18.81 -21.89 -62.45
C GLN A 446 19.36 -20.76 -61.58
N LEU A 447 19.47 -19.52 -62.10
CA LEU A 447 19.91 -18.35 -61.31
C LEU A 447 18.96 -18.11 -60.14
N MET A 448 17.66 -18.20 -60.38
CA MET A 448 16.63 -18.08 -59.35
C MET A 448 16.78 -19.11 -58.23
N LEU A 449 17.02 -20.39 -58.59
CA LEU A 449 17.22 -21.47 -57.58
C LEU A 449 18.46 -21.22 -56.72
N HIS A 450 19.56 -20.77 -57.35
CA HIS A 450 20.79 -20.42 -56.65
C HIS A 450 20.58 -19.25 -55.70
N LEU A 451 19.88 -18.18 -56.12
CA LEU A 451 19.57 -17.01 -55.33
C LEU A 451 18.69 -17.38 -54.12
N GLN A 452 17.64 -18.16 -54.37
CA GLN A 452 16.73 -18.62 -53.29
C GLN A 452 17.44 -19.50 -52.27
N SER A 453 18.24 -20.47 -52.74
CA SER A 453 18.96 -21.39 -51.86
C SER A 453 19.95 -20.62 -50.97
N TYR A 454 20.72 -19.69 -51.55
CA TYR A 454 21.65 -18.90 -50.76
C TYR A 454 20.96 -17.91 -49.82
N TYR A 455 19.89 -17.24 -50.27
CA TYR A 455 19.13 -16.32 -49.42
C TYR A 455 18.51 -17.04 -48.21
N THR A 456 17.97 -18.25 -48.41
CA THR A 456 17.42 -19.03 -47.33
C THR A 456 18.45 -19.31 -46.24
N ILE A 457 19.67 -19.66 -46.62
CA ILE A 457 20.76 -19.95 -45.68
C ILE A 457 21.23 -18.69 -44.97
N ALA A 458 21.46 -17.61 -45.75
CA ALA A 458 21.88 -16.33 -45.20
C ALA A 458 20.82 -15.77 -44.22
N SER A 459 19.53 -15.84 -44.57
CA SER A 459 18.44 -15.40 -43.69
C SER A 459 18.33 -16.26 -42.41
N GLN A 460 18.56 -17.59 -42.49
CA GLN A 460 18.59 -18.46 -41.30
C GLN A 460 19.75 -18.09 -40.37
N ARG A 461 20.97 -17.89 -40.92
CA ARG A 461 22.11 -17.44 -40.10
C ARG A 461 21.84 -16.11 -39.44
N LEU A 462 21.29 -15.13 -40.17
CA LEU A 462 20.95 -13.85 -39.63
C LEU A 462 19.82 -13.92 -38.60
N ALA A 463 18.82 -14.78 -38.80
CA ALA A 463 17.71 -14.98 -37.88
C ALA A 463 18.17 -15.47 -36.50
N ASP A 464 19.29 -16.18 -36.43
CA ASP A 464 19.92 -16.66 -35.20
C ASP A 464 20.96 -15.68 -34.66
N GLN A 465 21.84 -15.15 -35.49
CA GLN A 465 22.94 -14.27 -35.07
C GLN A 465 22.45 -12.92 -34.54
N ILE A 466 21.45 -12.31 -35.17
CA ILE A 466 20.92 -11.01 -34.74
C ILE A 466 20.35 -11.09 -33.33
N PRO A 467 19.44 -12.02 -32.98
CA PRO A 467 18.97 -12.22 -31.62
C PRO A 467 20.07 -12.53 -30.60
N MET A 468 21.08 -13.32 -30.98
CA MET A 468 22.20 -13.65 -30.09
C MET A 468 23.06 -12.42 -29.77
N ILE A 469 23.41 -11.60 -30.75
CA ILE A 469 24.16 -10.35 -30.55
C ILE A 469 23.37 -9.41 -29.63
N ILE A 470 22.07 -9.21 -29.89
CA ILE A 470 21.21 -8.35 -29.10
C ILE A 470 21.11 -8.87 -27.66
N ARG A 471 20.84 -10.15 -27.46
CA ARG A 471 20.75 -10.75 -26.12
C ARG A 471 22.06 -10.63 -25.36
N TYR A 472 23.17 -10.91 -26.01
CA TYR A 472 24.47 -10.83 -25.36
C TYR A 472 24.78 -9.41 -24.90
N GLN A 473 24.71 -8.43 -25.80
CA GLN A 473 25.09 -7.04 -25.50
C GLN A 473 24.04 -6.32 -24.63
N MET A 474 22.76 -6.40 -25.02
CA MET A 474 21.71 -5.59 -24.36
C MET A 474 21.19 -6.19 -23.07
N LEU A 475 21.33 -7.52 -22.84
CA LEU A 475 20.93 -8.13 -21.57
C LEU A 475 22.16 -8.51 -20.73
N GLN A 476 22.96 -9.48 -21.19
CA GLN A 476 24.00 -10.09 -20.35
C GLN A 476 25.09 -9.07 -20.00
N GLU A 477 25.73 -8.48 -21.01
CA GLU A 477 26.80 -7.51 -20.77
C GLU A 477 26.30 -6.23 -20.08
N SER A 478 25.10 -5.76 -20.42
CA SER A 478 24.51 -4.60 -19.74
C SER A 478 24.32 -4.85 -18.25
N ALA A 479 23.86 -6.04 -17.84
CA ALA A 479 23.66 -6.38 -16.42
C ALA A 479 25.00 -6.52 -15.68
N VAL A 480 26.00 -7.15 -16.31
CA VAL A 480 27.34 -7.30 -15.73
C VAL A 480 28.01 -5.92 -15.57
N GLN A 481 27.90 -5.07 -16.57
CA GLN A 481 28.45 -3.71 -16.48
C GLN A 481 27.72 -2.89 -15.42
N LEU A 482 26.39 -3.00 -15.33
CA LEU A 482 25.61 -2.33 -14.31
C LEU A 482 26.06 -2.78 -12.90
N GLN A 483 26.26 -4.08 -12.70
CA GLN A 483 26.81 -4.58 -11.42
C GLN A 483 28.17 -3.94 -11.12
N ARG A 484 29.08 -3.92 -12.08
CA ARG A 484 30.42 -3.37 -11.90
C ARG A 484 30.37 -1.88 -11.54
N GLU A 485 29.59 -1.10 -12.26
CA GLU A 485 29.47 0.34 -12.02
C GLU A 485 28.75 0.68 -10.72
N MET A 486 27.73 -0.09 -10.36
CA MET A 486 27.05 0.08 -9.07
C MET A 486 27.97 -0.27 -7.90
N LEU A 487 28.77 -1.33 -8.01
CA LEU A 487 29.75 -1.70 -7.00
C LEU A 487 30.89 -0.69 -6.90
N GLN A 488 31.30 -0.04 -7.99
CA GLN A 488 32.28 1.06 -7.94
C GLN A 488 31.83 2.23 -7.08
N MET A 489 30.52 2.46 -6.94
CA MET A 489 29.99 3.51 -6.06
C MET A 489 30.41 3.28 -4.60
N LEU A 490 30.65 2.02 -4.18
CA LEU A 490 31.11 1.69 -2.81
C LEU A 490 32.47 2.30 -2.48
N GLN A 491 33.27 2.65 -3.48
CA GLN A 491 34.57 3.30 -3.28
C GLN A 491 34.42 4.77 -2.84
N ASN A 492 33.32 5.44 -3.23
CA ASN A 492 33.06 6.84 -2.92
C ASN A 492 32.24 7.00 -1.63
N ARG A 493 32.85 6.69 -0.48
CA ARG A 493 32.19 6.76 0.84
C ARG A 493 31.63 8.14 1.20
N GLU A 494 32.22 9.21 0.67
CA GLU A 494 31.78 10.59 0.91
C GLU A 494 30.36 10.87 0.40
N ASN A 495 29.92 10.16 -0.63
CA ASN A 495 28.59 10.32 -1.23
C ASN A 495 27.52 9.39 -0.61
N LEU A 496 27.87 8.57 0.38
CA LEU A 496 26.98 7.61 1.01
C LEU A 496 25.73 8.30 1.61
N GLU A 497 25.95 9.39 2.33
CA GLU A 497 24.87 10.21 2.91
C GLU A 497 23.92 10.78 1.85
N PHE A 498 24.47 11.21 0.71
CA PHE A 498 23.69 11.73 -0.40
C PHE A 498 22.81 10.63 -1.03
N TRP A 499 23.36 9.44 -1.26
CA TRP A 499 22.59 8.34 -1.90
C TRP A 499 21.53 7.76 -0.97
N LEU A 500 21.82 7.65 0.33
CA LEU A 500 20.89 7.14 1.34
C LEU A 500 19.96 8.21 1.92
N LYS A 501 20.02 9.44 1.40
CA LYS A 501 19.07 10.48 1.80
C LYS A 501 17.67 10.09 1.37
N GLU A 502 16.81 9.88 2.37
CA GLU A 502 15.41 9.57 2.16
C GLU A 502 14.60 10.81 1.78
N GLU A 503 13.47 10.59 1.13
CA GLU A 503 12.45 11.60 0.98
C GLU A 503 11.89 11.96 2.38
N GLN A 504 11.86 13.25 2.73
CA GLN A 504 11.54 13.72 4.09
C GLN A 504 10.24 13.14 4.64
N ASP A 505 9.23 12.99 3.79
CA ASP A 505 7.93 12.42 4.18
C ASP A 505 7.99 10.94 4.55
N ILE A 506 8.84 10.15 3.91
CA ILE A 506 8.94 8.70 4.14
C ILE A 506 9.58 8.40 5.49
N GLY A 507 10.66 9.07 5.84
CA GLY A 507 11.31 8.93 7.14
C GLY A 507 10.38 9.30 8.30
N HIS A 508 9.66 10.41 8.19
CA HIS A 508 8.68 10.84 9.21
C HIS A 508 7.50 9.86 9.34
N LYS A 509 6.93 9.40 8.22
CA LYS A 509 5.84 8.41 8.23
C LYS A 509 6.29 7.09 8.85
N ARG A 510 7.48 6.60 8.49
CA ARG A 510 8.06 5.39 9.08
C ARG A 510 8.25 5.53 10.58
N ALA A 511 8.85 6.62 11.06
CA ALA A 511 9.04 6.86 12.49
C ALA A 511 7.70 6.94 13.25
N ALA A 512 6.70 7.59 12.66
CA ALA A 512 5.35 7.65 13.24
C ALA A 512 4.70 6.27 13.33
N LEU A 513 4.81 5.45 12.28
CA LEU A 513 4.28 4.07 12.26
C LEU A 513 5.03 3.15 13.23
N GLN A 514 6.36 3.26 13.33
CA GLN A 514 7.15 2.52 14.32
C GLN A 514 6.76 2.91 15.75
N GLY A 515 6.57 4.21 16.01
CA GLY A 515 6.07 4.69 17.30
C GLY A 515 4.66 4.18 17.60
N ARG A 516 3.77 4.12 16.59
CA ARG A 516 2.42 3.55 16.74
C ARG A 516 2.49 2.06 17.01
N LEU A 517 3.31 1.31 16.28
CA LEU A 517 3.51 -0.13 16.47
C LEU A 517 3.98 -0.45 17.89
N LYS A 518 4.99 0.29 18.39
CA LYS A 518 5.50 0.13 19.75
C LYS A 518 4.43 0.39 20.82
N ARG A 519 3.57 1.40 20.62
CA ARG A 519 2.45 1.68 21.54
C ARG A 519 1.40 0.57 21.50
N LEU A 520 1.05 0.07 20.30
CA LEU A 520 0.08 -1.02 20.15
C LEU A 520 0.61 -2.33 20.74
N MET A 521 1.88 -2.68 20.55
CA MET A 521 2.50 -3.83 21.19
C MET A 521 2.45 -3.73 22.72
N LYS A 522 2.77 -2.54 23.26
CA LYS A 522 2.66 -2.31 24.70
C LYS A 522 1.21 -2.41 25.21
N ALA A 523 0.26 -1.89 24.45
CA ALA A 523 -1.16 -2.01 24.78
C ALA A 523 -1.61 -3.48 24.77
N ARG A 524 -1.19 -4.28 23.79
CA ARG A 524 -1.45 -5.71 23.70
C ARG A 524 -0.94 -6.45 24.94
N THR A 525 0.30 -6.19 25.36
CA THR A 525 0.86 -6.80 26.57
C THR A 525 0.00 -6.49 27.79
N TYR A 526 -0.42 -5.23 27.98
CA TYR A 526 -1.27 -4.88 29.11
C TYR A 526 -2.66 -5.54 29.08
N VAL A 527 -3.23 -5.74 27.90
CA VAL A 527 -4.52 -6.42 27.76
C VAL A 527 -4.39 -7.93 28.01
N MET A 528 -3.28 -8.54 27.69
CA MET A 528 -3.01 -9.96 27.94
C MET A 528 -2.65 -10.27 29.41
N ASP A 529 -2.11 -9.29 30.13
CA ASP A 529 -1.72 -9.42 31.54
C ASP A 529 -2.91 -9.17 32.50
N PHE A 530 -4.07 -8.73 31.98
CA PHE A 530 -5.30 -8.47 32.73
C PHE A 530 -6.21 -9.69 32.73
#